data_8c00360a0410edb29f7db66ebe0e4b64
#
_entry.id   8c00360a0410edb29f7db66ebe0e4b64
#
_cell.length_a   1.000
_cell.length_b   1.000
_cell.length_c   1.000
_cell.angle_alpha   90.00
_cell.angle_beta   90.00
_cell.angle_gamma   90.00
#
_symmetry.space_group_name_H-M   'P 1'
#
loop_
_entity.id
_entity.type
_entity.pdbx_description
1 polymer ?
#
loop_
_entity_poly.entity_id
_entity_poly.type
_entity_poly.pdbx_seq_one_letter_code
_entity_poly.pdbx_strand_id
1 'polypeptide(L)'
;MAGWGDDPVMAQLIRAIEDGWEPVGVREERDAAGTSFDVVRVQREGDAREFRSDHLAFHRYVEGLMEDYGLSYDEGPDSRT
;
A
#
# COMPACT_ATOMS: atom_id res chain seq x y z
N MET A 1 -12.59 19.17 -6.61
CA MET A 1 -12.69 18.81 -6.66
C MET A 1 -12.73 17.68 -6.39
N ALA A 2 -12.65 17.08 -6.48
CA ALA A 2 -12.94 15.87 -6.23
C ALA A 2 -12.28 15.28 -5.12
N GLY A 3 -12.92 14.92 -4.13
CA GLY A 3 -12.33 14.41 -2.94
C GLY A 3 -11.62 13.09 -3.11
N TRP A 4 -12.02 12.31 -4.09
CA TRP A 4 -11.40 11.02 -4.24
C TRP A 4 -9.97 11.11 -4.75
N GLY A 5 -9.58 12.25 -5.20
CA GLY A 5 -8.21 12.43 -5.64
C GLY A 5 -7.32 13.06 -4.61
N ASP A 6 -7.81 13.23 -3.40
CA ASP A 6 -7.08 14.01 -2.44
C ASP A 6 -6.11 13.25 -1.58
N ASP A 7 -6.03 11.95 -1.68
CA ASP A 7 -5.09 11.23 -0.84
C ASP A 7 -3.67 11.41 -1.39
N PRO A 8 -2.83 12.18 -0.73
CA PRO A 8 -1.48 12.43 -1.25
C PRO A 8 -0.61 11.18 -1.26
N VAL A 9 -0.88 10.24 -0.37
CA VAL A 9 -0.10 9.01 -0.33
C VAL A 9 -0.42 8.15 -1.54
N MET A 10 -1.70 8.08 -1.91
CA MET A 10 -2.09 7.33 -3.10
C MET A 10 -1.45 7.93 -4.35
N ALA A 11 -1.45 9.26 -4.45
CA ALA A 11 -0.83 9.92 -5.59
C ALA A 11 0.66 9.62 -5.67
N GLN A 12 1.32 9.59 -4.53
CA GLN A 12 2.74 9.27 -4.48
C GLN A 12 3.01 7.83 -4.88
N LEU A 13 2.15 6.90 -4.46
CA LEU A 13 2.31 5.50 -4.83
C LEU A 13 2.11 5.31 -6.32
N ILE A 14 1.09 5.93 -6.89
CA ILE A 14 0.84 5.84 -8.32
C ILE A 14 2.05 6.36 -9.10
N ARG A 15 2.59 7.49 -8.66
CA ARG A 15 3.75 8.04 -9.33
C ARG A 15 4.97 7.14 -9.21
N ALA A 16 5.17 6.50 -8.06
CA ALA A 16 6.27 5.59 -7.89
C ALA A 16 6.16 4.40 -8.85
N ILE A 17 4.95 3.83 -8.97
CA ILE A 17 4.74 2.73 -9.90
C ILE A 17 5.06 3.17 -11.34
N GLU A 18 4.65 4.38 -11.70
CA GLU A 18 4.95 4.90 -13.03
C GLU A 18 6.45 5.11 -13.23
N ASP A 19 7.17 5.38 -12.16
CA ASP A 19 8.62 5.58 -12.24
C ASP A 19 9.40 4.28 -12.23
N GLY A 20 8.73 3.14 -12.20
CA GLY A 20 9.42 1.86 -12.25
C GLY A 20 9.58 1.17 -10.91
N TRP A 21 9.01 1.72 -9.85
CA TRP A 21 9.01 1.02 -8.56
C TRP A 21 8.00 -0.12 -8.64
N GLU A 22 8.35 -1.25 -8.09
CA GLU A 22 7.55 -2.45 -8.21
C GLU A 22 6.96 -2.82 -6.86
N PRO A 23 5.65 -3.00 -6.75
CA PRO A 23 5.08 -3.43 -5.48
C PRO A 23 5.48 -4.86 -5.17
N VAL A 24 6.01 -5.08 -3.98
CA VAL A 24 6.53 -6.38 -3.59
C VAL A 24 5.86 -6.93 -2.33
N GLY A 25 5.10 -6.13 -1.64
CA GLY A 25 4.40 -6.62 -0.45
C GLY A 25 3.35 -5.63 0.01
N VAL A 26 2.32 -6.16 0.64
CA VAL A 26 1.24 -5.37 1.21
C VAL A 26 0.94 -5.93 2.58
N ARG A 27 0.76 -5.07 3.56
CA ARG A 27 0.34 -5.54 4.87
C ARG A 27 -0.65 -4.55 5.47
N GLU A 28 -1.34 -4.98 6.48
CA GLU A 28 -2.27 -4.14 7.21
C GLU A 28 -1.69 -3.83 8.58
N GLU A 29 -1.75 -2.58 8.98
CA GLU A 29 -1.31 -2.15 10.30
C GLU A 29 -2.46 -1.49 11.02
N ARG A 30 -2.44 -1.53 12.35
CA ARG A 30 -3.46 -0.88 13.14
C ARG A 30 -2.78 -0.06 14.21
N ASP A 31 -3.24 1.16 14.42
CA ASP A 31 -2.62 2.02 15.42
C ASP A 31 -3.31 1.84 16.77
N ALA A 32 -2.87 2.58 17.77
CA ALA A 32 -3.40 2.46 19.12
C ALA A 32 -4.88 2.82 19.21
N ALA A 33 -5.36 3.63 18.30
CA ALA A 33 -6.77 4.01 18.28
C ALA A 33 -7.63 3.01 17.53
N GLY A 34 -7.04 1.98 16.95
CA GLY A 34 -7.78 0.98 16.21
C GLY A 34 -7.98 1.29 14.74
N THR A 35 -7.35 2.33 14.23
CA THR A 35 -7.47 2.68 12.82
C THR A 35 -6.59 1.75 12.00
N SER A 36 -7.16 1.17 10.95
CA SER A 36 -6.44 0.28 10.06
C SER A 36 -5.82 1.04 8.91
N PHE A 37 -4.60 0.68 8.58
CA PHE A 37 -3.88 1.29 7.46
C PHE A 37 -3.40 0.20 6.53
N ASP A 38 -3.42 0.46 5.24
CA ASP A 38 -2.76 -0.41 4.29
C ASP A 38 -1.35 0.11 4.06
N VAL A 39 -0.38 -0.77 4.04
CA VAL A 39 1.01 -0.42 3.81
C VAL A 39 1.51 -1.19 2.61
N VAL A 40 1.99 -0.48 1.60
CA VAL A 40 2.51 -1.08 0.38
C VAL A 40 4.02 -0.86 0.33
N ARG A 41 4.74 -1.93 0.14
CA ARG A 41 6.19 -1.85 -0.01
C ARG A 41 6.53 -1.98 -1.47
N VAL A 42 7.35 -1.07 -1.97
CA VAL A 42 7.81 -1.09 -3.35
C VAL A 42 9.32 -1.12 -3.38
N GLN A 43 9.88 -1.66 -4.44
CA GLN A 43 11.33 -1.73 -4.61
C GLN A 43 11.75 -1.31 -6.01
N ARG A 44 12.94 -0.75 -6.10
CA ARG A 44 13.55 -0.42 -7.38
C ARG A 44 15.06 -0.39 -7.20
N GLU A 45 15.76 -1.24 -7.94
CA GLU A 45 17.23 -1.21 -8.01
C GLU A 45 17.91 -1.23 -6.63
N GLY A 46 17.40 -2.06 -5.75
CA GLY A 46 18.00 -2.18 -4.44
C GLY A 46 17.45 -1.24 -3.39
N ASP A 47 16.65 -0.27 -3.79
CA ASP A 47 16.00 0.63 -2.84
C ASP A 47 14.60 0.14 -2.52
N ALA A 48 14.12 0.46 -1.34
CA ALA A 48 12.77 0.10 -0.92
C ALA A 48 12.08 1.29 -0.30
N ARG A 49 10.79 1.40 -0.51
CA ARG A 49 9.98 2.45 0.07
C ARG A 49 8.66 1.85 0.52
N GLU A 50 8.00 2.50 1.47
CA GLU A 50 6.69 2.08 1.93
C GLU A 50 5.73 3.25 1.86
N PHE A 51 4.49 2.95 1.51
CA PHE A 51 3.42 3.94 1.47
C PHE A 51 2.30 3.44 2.36
N ARG A 52 1.78 4.31 3.20
CA ARG A 52 0.82 3.93 4.22
C ARG A 52 -0.33 4.91 4.23
N SER A 53 -1.54 4.42 4.21
CA SER A 53 -2.71 5.27 4.23
C SER A 53 -3.93 4.51 4.74
N ASP A 54 -4.84 5.23 5.40
CA ASP A 54 -6.10 4.66 5.85
C ASP A 54 -7.26 5.06 4.94
N HIS A 55 -6.99 5.70 3.83
CA HIS A 55 -8.02 6.15 2.92
C HIS A 55 -8.65 5.00 2.16
N LEU A 56 -9.96 5.06 1.97
CA LEU A 56 -10.65 4.02 1.21
C LEU A 56 -10.16 3.97 -0.24
N ALA A 57 -9.90 5.12 -0.83
CA ALA A 57 -9.39 5.15 -2.20
C ALA A 57 -8.04 4.44 -2.31
N PHE A 58 -7.18 4.62 -1.30
CA PHE A 58 -5.90 3.96 -1.26
C PHE A 58 -6.10 2.44 -1.14
N HIS A 59 -7.01 2.01 -0.28
CA HIS A 59 -7.31 0.60 -0.09
C HIS A 59 -7.76 -0.04 -1.41
N ARG A 60 -8.64 0.62 -2.13
CA ARG A 60 -9.12 0.09 -3.40
C ARG A 60 -8.03 0.01 -4.45
N TYR A 61 -7.17 1.01 -4.48
CA TYR A 61 -6.06 0.99 -5.41
C TYR A 61 -5.11 -0.16 -5.08
N VAL A 62 -4.86 -0.39 -3.78
CA VAL A 62 -4.00 -1.47 -3.32
C VAL A 62 -4.59 -2.82 -3.71
N GLU A 63 -5.90 -2.99 -3.60
CA GLU A 63 -6.54 -4.23 -4.02
C GLU A 63 -6.28 -4.52 -5.51
N GLY A 64 -6.34 -3.50 -6.34
CA GLY A 64 -6.03 -3.65 -7.76
C GLY A 64 -4.58 -4.03 -7.99
N LEU A 65 -3.67 -3.42 -7.23
CA LEU A 65 -2.25 -3.78 -7.34
C LEU A 65 -2.02 -5.22 -6.94
N MET A 66 -2.68 -5.66 -5.88
CA MET A 66 -2.52 -7.03 -5.42
C MET A 66 -2.95 -8.02 -6.49
N GLU A 67 -4.03 -7.71 -7.18
CA GLU A 67 -4.49 -8.55 -8.26
C GLU A 67 -3.52 -8.53 -9.44
N ASP A 68 -3.08 -7.36 -9.82
CA ASP A 68 -2.21 -7.20 -10.99
C ASP A 68 -0.85 -7.85 -10.79
N TYR A 69 -0.34 -7.85 -9.56
CA TYR A 69 0.99 -8.34 -9.28
C TYR A 69 0.99 -9.67 -8.53
N GLY A 70 -0.18 -10.24 -8.30
CA GLY A 70 -0.27 -11.52 -7.61
C GLY A 70 0.15 -11.47 -6.15
N LEU A 71 -0.13 -10.37 -5.47
CA LEU A 71 0.25 -10.21 -4.08
C LEU A 71 -0.91 -10.51 -3.16
N SER A 72 -0.61 -10.88 -1.91
CA SER A 72 -1.62 -11.01 -0.89
C SER A 72 -1.17 -10.27 0.34
N TYR A 73 -2.10 -10.01 1.25
CA TYR A 73 -1.74 -9.36 2.50
C TYR A 73 -0.75 -10.21 3.26
N ASP A 74 0.34 -9.55 3.69
CA ASP A 74 1.34 -10.22 4.47
C ASP A 74 0.79 -10.39 5.88
N GLU A 75 0.82 -11.61 6.38
CA GLU A 75 0.31 -11.86 7.70
C GLU A 75 1.44 -11.68 8.68
N GLY A 76 1.35 -10.86 9.57
CA GLY A 76 2.41 -10.59 10.51
C GLY A 76 2.89 -11.81 11.26
N PRO A 77 3.92 -11.66 12.06
CA PRO A 77 4.51 -12.80 12.74
C PRO A 77 3.58 -13.49 13.71
N ASP A 78 2.61 -12.78 14.25
CA ASP A 78 1.72 -13.44 15.17
C ASP A 78 0.73 -14.31 14.48
N SER A 79 0.49 -14.19 13.25
CA SER A 79 -0.49 -14.99 12.58
C SER A 79 -0.05 -16.41 12.43
N ARG A 80 1.22 -16.67 12.69
CA ARG A 80 1.68 -17.93 12.57
C ARG A 80 1.69 -18.66 13.73
N THR A 81 1.42 -18.21 14.79
CA THR A 81 1.51 -18.98 16.02
C THR A 81 0.26 -19.75 16.34
#